data_bb4e34f4742211330da26651c4f3c1e1
#
_entry.id   bb4e34f4742211330da26651c4f3c1e1
#
_cell.length_a   1.000
_cell.length_b   1.000
_cell.length_c   1.000
_cell.angle_alpha   90.00
_cell.angle_beta   90.00
_cell.angle_gamma   90.00
#
_symmetry.space_group_name_H-M   'P 1'
#
loop_
_entity.id
_entity.type
_entity.pdbx_description
1 polymer ?
#
loop_
_entity_poly.entity_id
_entity_poly.type
_entity_poly.pdbx_seq_one_letter_code
_entity_poly.pdbx_strand_id
1 'polypeptide(L)'
;MLVTFHTDAYEDITYFADVARQLLSLMGHSGTIPGAIKSENLPEALTHLQSGLGKEEKIVEDDEENDGKISLKKRAVPLISLLQAAIKKDKDVLWD
;
A
#
# COMPACT_ATOMS: atom_id res chain seq x y z
N MET A 1 11.75 12.15 2.57
CA MET A 1 10.68 12.01 3.55
C MET A 1 10.19 10.59 3.58
N LEU A 2 9.96 10.06 4.76
CA LEU A 2 9.51 8.69 4.93
C LEU A 2 8.11 8.67 5.52
N VAL A 3 7.34 7.68 5.13
CA VAL A 3 5.98 7.49 5.63
C VAL A 3 5.89 6.10 6.22
N THR A 4 5.43 6.00 7.46
CA THR A 4 5.33 4.73 8.17
C THR A 4 3.87 4.37 8.36
N PHE A 5 3.52 3.15 7.96
CA PHE A 5 2.19 2.60 8.17
C PHE A 5 2.19 1.76 9.43
N HIS A 6 1.23 1.98 10.29
CA HIS A 6 1.12 1.25 11.57
C HIS A 6 -0.25 0.65 11.77
N THR A 7 -0.27 -0.49 12.43
CA THR A 7 -1.51 -1.09 12.90
C THR A 7 -1.16 -1.97 14.09
N ASP A 8 -2.11 -2.18 14.98
CA ASP A 8 -1.90 -3.07 16.11
C ASP A 8 -1.79 -4.53 15.69
N ALA A 9 -2.12 -4.83 14.44
CA ALA A 9 -2.18 -6.21 13.95
C ALA A 9 -0.90 -6.67 13.27
N TYR A 10 0.04 -5.75 12.99
CA TYR A 10 1.22 -6.09 12.19
C TYR A 10 2.34 -5.11 12.51
N GLU A 11 3.55 -5.44 12.10
CA GLU A 11 4.69 -4.56 12.34
C GLU A 11 4.62 -3.33 11.43
N ASP A 12 5.33 -2.28 11.82
CA ASP A 12 5.36 -1.06 11.04
C ASP A 12 6.07 -1.26 9.71
N ILE A 13 5.54 -0.62 8.68
CA ILE A 13 6.12 -0.68 7.33
C ILE A 13 6.41 0.74 6.89
N THR A 14 7.64 1.01 6.48
CA THR A 14 8.05 2.34 6.06
C THR A 14 8.37 2.39 4.58
N TYR A 15 7.90 3.43 3.92
CA TYR A 15 8.18 3.69 2.50
C TYR A 15 8.68 5.12 2.33
N PHE A 16 9.37 5.37 1.22
CA PHE A 16 9.60 6.75 0.81
C PHE A 16 8.25 7.38 0.46
N ALA A 17 8.15 8.68 0.67
CA ALA A 17 6.88 9.38 0.49
C ALA A 17 6.28 9.19 -0.90
N ASP A 18 7.12 9.20 -1.93
CA ASP A 18 6.62 9.03 -3.30
C ASP A 18 5.93 7.69 -3.48
N VAL A 19 6.54 6.64 -2.95
CA VAL A 19 5.96 5.30 -3.05
C VAL A 19 4.69 5.22 -2.21
N ALA A 20 4.73 5.77 -1.00
CA ALA A 20 3.57 5.75 -0.12
C ALA A 20 2.38 6.43 -0.78
N ARG A 21 2.60 7.59 -1.41
CA ARG A 21 1.51 8.31 -2.07
C ARG A 21 0.93 7.53 -3.23
N GLN A 22 1.79 6.84 -4.00
CA GLN A 22 1.32 6.01 -5.09
C GLN A 22 0.44 4.89 -4.57
N LEU A 23 0.87 4.24 -3.49
CA LEU A 23 0.09 3.16 -2.90
C LEU A 23 -1.23 3.66 -2.33
N LEU A 24 -1.21 4.81 -1.66
CA LEU A 24 -2.44 5.40 -1.13
C LEU A 24 -3.40 5.75 -2.25
N SER A 25 -2.88 6.28 -3.34
CA SER A 25 -3.70 6.63 -4.49
C SER A 25 -4.37 5.39 -5.08
N LEU A 26 -3.62 4.29 -5.17
CA LEU A 26 -4.18 3.04 -5.67
C LEU A 26 -5.28 2.51 -4.77
N MET A 27 -5.17 2.78 -3.47
CA MET A 27 -6.21 2.36 -2.52
C MET A 27 -7.45 3.25 -2.57
N GLY A 28 -7.43 4.26 -3.42
CA GLY A 28 -8.54 5.19 -3.50
C GLY A 28 -8.49 6.30 -2.47
N HIS A 29 -7.35 6.47 -1.83
CA HIS A 29 -7.16 7.49 -0.82
C HIS A 29 -6.54 8.74 -1.44
N SER A 30 -6.77 9.89 -0.81
CA SER A 30 -6.29 11.16 -1.34
C SER A 30 -4.76 11.33 -1.25
N GLY A 31 -4.11 10.51 -0.45
CA GLY A 31 -2.66 10.64 -0.27
C GLY A 31 -2.27 11.60 0.82
N THR A 32 -3.23 12.05 1.61
CA THR A 32 -2.96 12.97 2.73
C THR A 32 -2.11 12.26 3.79
N ILE A 33 -1.07 12.94 4.24
CA ILE A 33 -0.16 12.44 5.27
C ILE A 33 -0.09 13.49 6.37
N PRO A 34 -0.36 13.13 7.63
CA PRO A 34 -0.75 11.80 8.11
C PRO A 34 -2.18 11.46 7.78
N GLY A 35 -2.51 10.18 7.91
CA GLY A 35 -3.86 9.72 7.63
C GLY A 35 -4.17 8.40 8.28
N ALA A 36 -5.38 7.91 8.04
CA ALA A 36 -5.84 6.65 8.61
C ALA A 36 -6.96 6.06 7.77
N ILE A 37 -7.09 4.73 7.83
CA ILE A 37 -8.20 4.02 7.24
C ILE A 37 -8.78 3.15 8.33
N LYS A 38 -10.07 3.29 8.57
CA LYS A 38 -10.75 2.48 9.59
C LYS A 38 -10.87 1.04 9.12
N SER A 39 -10.92 0.13 10.08
CA SER A 39 -10.97 -1.29 9.78
C SER A 39 -12.11 -1.65 8.84
N GLU A 40 -13.24 -0.99 8.98
CA GLU A 40 -14.40 -1.29 8.13
C GLU A 40 -14.18 -0.94 6.67
N ASN A 41 -13.24 -0.05 6.38
CA ASN A 41 -12.93 0.40 5.02
C ASN A 41 -11.73 -0.30 4.43
N LEU A 42 -11.03 -1.10 5.20
CA LEU A 42 -9.81 -1.76 4.75
C LEU A 42 -10.05 -2.78 3.64
N PRO A 43 -11.09 -3.61 3.68
CA PRO A 43 -11.30 -4.57 2.59
C PRO A 43 -11.44 -3.88 1.24
N GLU A 44 -12.15 -2.77 1.18
CA GLU A 44 -12.30 -2.02 -0.05
C GLU A 44 -10.98 -1.41 -0.49
N ALA A 45 -10.24 -0.84 0.45
CA ALA A 45 -8.94 -0.26 0.15
C ALA A 45 -7.98 -1.32 -0.41
N LEU A 46 -7.98 -2.50 0.20
CA LEU A 46 -7.12 -3.59 -0.26
C LEU A 46 -7.51 -4.04 -1.68
N THR A 47 -8.82 -4.15 -1.92
CA THR A 47 -9.29 -4.54 -3.24
C THR A 47 -8.87 -3.52 -4.30
N HIS A 48 -9.00 -2.23 -4.00
CA HIS A 48 -8.57 -1.18 -4.92
C HIS A 48 -7.07 -1.24 -5.17
N LEU A 49 -6.31 -1.46 -4.11
CA LEU A 49 -4.85 -1.55 -4.22
C LEU A 49 -4.44 -2.69 -5.13
N GLN A 50 -5.00 -3.88 -4.89
CA GLN A 50 -4.65 -5.04 -5.67
C GLN A 50 -5.06 -4.86 -7.13
N SER A 51 -6.21 -4.27 -7.37
CA SER A 51 -6.68 -4.01 -8.72
C SER A 51 -5.76 -3.03 -9.44
N GLY A 52 -5.36 -1.96 -8.74
CA GLY A 52 -4.44 -0.99 -9.32
C GLY A 52 -3.08 -1.56 -9.60
N LEU A 53 -2.59 -2.43 -8.71
CA LEU A 53 -1.30 -3.07 -8.91
C LEU A 53 -1.33 -4.03 -10.10
N GLY A 54 -2.47 -4.65 -10.34
CA GLY A 54 -2.61 -5.49 -11.52
C GLY A 54 -2.42 -4.71 -12.81
N LYS A 55 -2.94 -3.49 -12.84
CA LYS A 55 -2.76 -2.62 -14.00
C LYS A 55 -1.32 -2.17 -14.13
N GLU A 56 -0.71 -1.83 -13.00
CA GLU A 56 0.70 -1.44 -12.98
C GLU A 56 1.57 -2.57 -13.50
N GLU A 57 1.25 -3.78 -13.13
CA GLU A 57 2.03 -4.92 -13.56
C GLU A 57 2.02 -5.06 -15.08
N LYS A 58 0.89 -4.80 -15.70
CA LYS A 58 0.80 -4.86 -17.16
C LYS A 58 1.70 -3.83 -17.81
N ILE A 59 1.77 -2.66 -17.22
CA ILE A 59 2.63 -1.59 -17.73
C ILE A 59 4.09 -1.96 -17.53
N VAL A 60 4.40 -2.54 -16.40
CA VAL A 60 5.76 -2.89 -16.04
C VAL A 60 6.34 -3.95 -16.96
N GLU A 61 5.49 -4.82 -17.49
CA GLU A 61 5.95 -5.83 -18.42
C GLU A 61 6.73 -5.25 -19.57
N ASP A 62 6.35 -4.07 -20.00
CA ASP A 62 7.02 -3.41 -21.11
C ASP A 62 8.35 -2.81 -20.70
N ASP A 63 8.61 -2.75 -19.42
CA ASP A 63 9.80 -2.11 -18.88
C ASP A 63 10.73 -3.08 -18.20
N GLU A 64 10.69 -4.34 -18.61
CA GLU A 64 11.54 -5.36 -17.96
C GLU A 64 13.00 -5.02 -18.04
N GLU A 65 13.39 -4.30 -19.06
CA GLU A 65 14.79 -3.95 -19.22
C GLU A 65 15.23 -2.86 -18.26
N ASN A 66 14.35 -2.32 -17.47
CA ASN A 66 14.72 -1.35 -16.46
C ASN A 66 15.30 -2.06 -15.25
N ASP A 67 16.50 -2.54 -15.43
CA ASP A 67 17.19 -3.30 -14.39
C ASP A 67 17.35 -2.51 -13.13
N GLY A 68 17.23 -3.19 -12.01
CA GLY A 68 17.48 -2.59 -10.73
C GLY A 68 16.28 -1.92 -10.11
N LYS A 69 15.22 -1.75 -10.87
CA LYS A 69 14.01 -1.17 -10.32
C LYS A 69 13.10 -2.26 -9.80
N ILE A 70 12.62 -2.06 -8.60
CA ILE A 70 11.67 -2.98 -7.99
C ILE A 70 10.29 -2.50 -8.38
N SER A 71 9.46 -3.40 -8.90
CA SER A 71 8.11 -3.02 -9.32
C SER A 71 7.30 -2.57 -8.11
N LEU A 72 6.33 -1.70 -8.36
CA LEU A 72 5.46 -1.22 -7.29
C LEU A 72 4.72 -2.38 -6.65
N LYS A 73 4.35 -3.37 -7.44
CA LYS A 73 3.68 -4.55 -6.92
C LYS A 73 4.53 -5.25 -5.86
N LYS A 74 5.81 -5.42 -6.13
CA LYS A 74 6.71 -6.07 -5.16
C LYS A 74 6.88 -5.22 -3.92
N ARG A 75 6.95 -3.91 -4.09
CA ARG A 75 7.08 -3.01 -2.95
C ARG A 75 5.84 -3.03 -2.08
N ALA A 76 4.69 -3.28 -2.68
CA ALA A 76 3.43 -3.29 -1.95
C ALA A 76 3.20 -4.56 -1.14
N VAL A 77 3.97 -5.63 -1.39
CA VAL A 77 3.75 -6.89 -0.70
C VAL A 77 3.70 -6.73 0.83
N PRO A 78 4.67 -6.04 1.47
CA PRO A 78 4.59 -5.87 2.91
C PRO A 78 3.33 -5.10 3.33
N LEU A 79 2.96 -4.08 2.58
CA LEU A 79 1.77 -3.30 2.90
C LEU A 79 0.51 -4.14 2.76
N ILE A 80 0.44 -4.98 1.74
CA ILE A 80 -0.69 -5.89 1.55
C ILE A 80 -0.80 -6.82 2.76
N SER A 81 0.33 -7.35 3.23
CA SER A 81 0.32 -8.21 4.40
C SER A 81 -0.18 -7.46 5.64
N LEU A 82 0.25 -6.21 5.80
CA LEU A 82 -0.19 -5.37 6.90
C LEU A 82 -1.70 -5.15 6.83
N LEU A 83 -2.21 -4.83 5.64
CA LEU A 83 -3.65 -4.59 5.46
C LEU A 83 -4.46 -5.86 5.74
N GLN A 84 -3.98 -7.00 5.27
CA GLN A 84 -4.67 -8.27 5.50
C GLN A 84 -4.71 -8.60 6.98
N ALA A 85 -3.61 -8.37 7.70
CA ALA A 85 -3.58 -8.63 9.13
C ALA A 85 -4.53 -7.71 9.88
N ALA A 86 -4.58 -6.43 9.47
CA ALA A 86 -5.47 -5.47 10.11
C ALA A 86 -6.92 -5.84 9.87
N ILE A 87 -7.25 -6.29 8.67
CA ILE A 87 -8.60 -6.73 8.35
C ILE A 87 -8.97 -7.93 9.22
N LYS A 88 -8.08 -8.89 9.29
CA LYS A 88 -8.35 -10.11 10.03
C LYS A 88 -8.58 -9.84 11.50
N LYS A 89 -7.84 -8.88 12.07
CA LYS A 89 -7.95 -8.56 13.49
C LYS A 89 -8.84 -7.36 13.76
N ASP A 90 -9.45 -6.80 12.71
CA ASP A 90 -10.38 -5.68 12.83
C ASP A 90 -9.72 -4.48 13.50
N LYS A 91 -8.55 -4.10 12.98
CA LYS A 91 -7.79 -2.96 13.48
C LYS A 91 -7.68 -1.90 12.40
N ASP A 92 -7.55 -0.64 12.83
CA ASP A 92 -7.34 0.47 11.90
C ASP A 92 -5.90 0.49 11.44
N VAL A 93 -5.67 1.16 10.32
CA VAL A 93 -4.32 1.39 9.80
C VAL A 93 -4.09 2.90 9.74
N LEU A 94 -2.96 3.33 10.28
CA LEU A 94 -2.59 4.75 10.30
C LEU A 94 -1.25 4.92 9.61
N TRP A 95 -0.97 6.16 9.18
CA TRP A 95 0.34 6.47 8.61
C TRP A 95 0.70 7.92 8.93
N ASP A 96 1.99 8.15 9.05
CA ASP A 96 2.51 9.49 9.34
C ASP A 96 3.95 9.66 8.86
#